data_499eea68eb4a9ca197dbf9fa2bd3f0c8
#
_entry.id   499eea68eb4a9ca197dbf9fa2bd3f0c8
#
_cell.length_a   1.000
_cell.length_b   1.000
_cell.length_c   1.000
_cell.angle_alpha   90.00
_cell.angle_beta   90.00
_cell.angle_gamma   90.00
#
_symmetry.space_group_name_H-M   'P 1'
#
loop_
_entity.id
_entity.type
_entity.pdbx_description
1 polymer ?
#
loop_
_entity_poly.entity_id
_entity_poly.type
_entity_poly.pdbx_seq_one_letter_code
_entity_poly.pdbx_strand_id
1 'polypeptide(L)' 'MIKKFKSPIDECEFLYQIVDGQLSYRIEGTNWQDFILEDKRAYNDEVYVEFVSLLEGN' A
#
# COMPACT_ATOMS: atom_id res chain seq x y z
N MET A 1 4.82 -1.39 -13.06
CA MET A 1 3.38 -1.39 -13.44
C MET A 1 2.55 -0.91 -12.27
N ILE A 2 1.67 0.06 -12.51
CA ILE A 2 0.82 0.62 -11.45
C ILE A 2 -0.48 -0.18 -11.37
N LYS A 3 -0.83 -0.59 -10.15
CA LYS A 3 -2.05 -1.35 -9.88
C LYS A 3 -2.91 -0.60 -8.88
N LYS A 4 -4.12 -1.09 -8.66
CA LYS A 4 -5.09 -0.47 -7.76
C LYS A 4 -5.59 -1.48 -6.74
N PHE A 5 -5.93 -0.98 -5.54
CA PHE A 5 -6.68 -1.79 -4.57
C PHE A 5 -7.53 -0.86 -3.71
N LYS A 6 -8.59 -1.41 -3.10
CA LYS A 6 -9.43 -0.66 -2.18
C LYS A 6 -9.01 -0.92 -0.76
N SER A 7 -8.95 0.15 0.04
CA SER A 7 -8.68 0.03 1.46
C SER A 7 -9.81 -0.76 2.14
N PRO A 8 -9.48 -1.69 3.02
CA PRO A 8 -10.51 -2.49 3.72
C PRO A 8 -11.32 -1.71 4.74
N ILE A 9 -10.90 -0.49 5.10
CA ILE A 9 -11.56 0.26 6.17
C ILE A 9 -12.49 1.35 5.67
N ASP A 10 -12.20 1.98 4.52
CA ASP A 10 -12.97 3.14 4.06
C ASP A 10 -13.28 3.11 2.56
N GLU A 11 -12.98 1.99 1.91
CA GLU A 11 -13.17 1.80 0.48
C GLU A 11 -12.44 2.83 -0.38
N CYS A 12 -11.49 3.55 0.19
CA CYS A 12 -10.65 4.46 -0.54
C CYS A 12 -9.78 3.68 -1.52
N GLU A 13 -9.69 4.15 -2.77
CA GLU A 13 -8.89 3.45 -3.77
C GLU A 13 -7.46 3.94 -3.74
N PHE A 14 -6.52 3.00 -3.60
CA PHE A 14 -5.09 3.28 -3.65
C PHE A 14 -4.50 2.82 -4.97
N LEU A 15 -3.53 3.59 -5.45
CA LEU A 15 -2.64 3.16 -6.52
C LEU A 15 -1.36 2.66 -5.86
N TYR A 16 -0.77 1.58 -6.39
CA TYR A 16 0.47 1.09 -5.84
C TYR A 16 1.36 0.52 -6.94
N GLN A 17 2.64 0.45 -6.64
CA GLN A 17 3.62 -0.21 -7.50
C GLN A 17 4.68 -0.86 -6.62
N ILE A 18 5.30 -1.91 -7.14
CA ILE A 18 6.39 -2.59 -6.45
C ILE A 18 7.58 -2.59 -7.39
N VAL A 19 8.69 -2.00 -6.94
CA VAL A 19 9.93 -1.92 -7.72
C VAL A 19 11.06 -2.40 -6.82
N ASP A 20 11.77 -3.44 -7.26
CA ASP A 20 12.89 -4.03 -6.51
C ASP A 20 12.51 -4.39 -5.08
N GLY A 21 11.31 -4.91 -4.89
CA GLY A 21 10.83 -5.32 -3.58
C GLY A 21 10.32 -4.21 -2.70
N GLN A 22 10.34 -2.96 -3.18
CA GLN A 22 9.82 -1.82 -2.43
C GLN A 22 8.44 -1.45 -2.96
N LEU A 23 7.44 -1.48 -2.08
CA LEU A 23 6.09 -1.05 -2.40
C LEU A 23 5.96 0.44 -2.15
N SER A 24 5.43 1.17 -3.14
CA SER A 24 5.05 2.57 -3.02
C SER A 24 3.57 2.70 -3.32
N TYR A 25 2.91 3.64 -2.67
CA TYR A 25 1.48 3.81 -2.82
C TYR A 25 1.10 5.28 -2.80
N ARG A 26 -0.10 5.56 -3.32
CA ARG A 26 -0.68 6.91 -3.22
C ARG A 26 -2.18 6.82 -3.43
N ILE A 27 -2.87 7.86 -2.97
CA ILE A 27 -4.25 8.14 -3.37
C ILE A 27 -4.15 9.12 -4.55
N GLU A 28 -5.03 9.00 -5.53
CA GLU A 28 -4.99 9.87 -6.69
C GLU A 28 -5.00 11.34 -6.27
N GLY A 29 -4.10 12.11 -6.87
CA GLY A 29 -3.93 13.52 -6.51
C GLY A 29 -2.89 13.76 -5.44
N THR A 30 -2.31 12.71 -4.87
CA THR A 30 -1.26 12.83 -3.85
C THR A 30 0.07 12.31 -4.39
N ASN A 31 1.13 12.56 -3.64
CA ASN A 31 2.47 12.08 -4.01
C ASN A 31 2.68 10.63 -3.61
N TRP A 32 3.57 9.94 -4.33
CA TRP A 32 3.98 8.59 -3.96
C TRP A 32 4.62 8.57 -2.57
N GLN A 33 4.29 7.55 -1.79
CA GLN A 33 4.88 7.32 -0.48
C GLN A 33 5.36 5.88 -0.41
N ASP A 34 6.54 5.69 0.19
CA ASP A 34 7.06 4.34 0.38
C ASP A 34 6.36 3.66 1.55
N PHE A 35 6.03 2.39 1.37
CA PHE A 35 5.53 1.57 2.46
C PHE A 35 6.71 1.11 3.31
N ILE A 36 6.70 1.46 4.59
CA ILE A 36 7.78 1.11 5.52
C ILE A 36 7.33 -0.10 6.33
N LEU A 37 7.85 -1.25 5.96
CA LEU A 37 7.46 -2.52 6.57
C LEU A 37 7.73 -2.56 8.08
N GLU A 38 8.81 -1.93 8.51
CA GLU A 38 9.23 -1.93 9.91
C GLU A 38 8.43 -0.95 10.77
N ASP A 39 7.67 -0.05 10.15
CA ASP A 39 6.91 0.96 10.89
C ASP A 39 5.42 0.66 10.88
N LYS A 40 5.07 -0.44 11.52
CA LYS A 40 3.69 -0.89 11.57
C LYS A 40 2.75 0.15 12.16
N ARG A 41 3.26 0.98 13.08
CA ARG A 41 2.45 1.98 13.78
C ARG A 41 1.98 3.11 12.87
N ALA A 42 2.63 3.32 11.74
CA ALA A 42 2.25 4.37 10.80
C ALA A 42 0.98 4.05 10.03
N TYR A 43 0.47 2.82 10.16
CA TYR A 43 -0.65 2.34 9.35
C TYR A 43 -1.72 1.73 10.23
N ASN A 44 -2.96 1.75 9.72
CA ASN A 44 -4.03 0.95 10.28
C ASN A 44 -3.69 -0.53 10.11
N ASP A 45 -4.03 -1.35 11.11
CA ASP A 45 -3.68 -2.77 11.10
C ASP A 45 -4.18 -3.49 9.84
N GLU A 46 -5.41 -3.22 9.43
CA GLU A 46 -5.98 -3.89 8.26
C GLU A 46 -5.30 -3.44 6.97
N VAL A 47 -4.96 -2.17 6.87
CA VAL A 47 -4.24 -1.62 5.72
C VAL A 47 -2.82 -2.19 5.67
N TYR A 48 -2.16 -2.27 6.82
CA TYR A 48 -0.82 -2.85 6.90
C TYR A 48 -0.81 -4.29 6.39
N VAL A 49 -1.77 -5.09 6.84
CA VAL A 49 -1.87 -6.49 6.40
C VAL A 49 -2.08 -6.56 4.89
N GLU A 50 -2.88 -5.66 4.34
CA GLU A 50 -3.11 -5.63 2.89
C GLU A 50 -1.83 -5.32 2.14
N PHE A 51 -1.04 -4.33 2.57
CA PHE A 51 0.24 -4.02 1.94
C PHE A 51 1.21 -5.19 2.01
N VAL A 52 1.29 -5.85 3.15
CA VAL A 52 2.16 -7.03 3.29
C VAL A 52 1.73 -8.13 2.33
N SER A 53 0.44 -8.36 2.22
CA SER A 53 -0.11 -9.36 1.29
C SER A 53 0.28 -9.04 -0.15
N LEU A 54 0.19 -7.76 -0.55
CA LEU A 54 0.57 -7.33 -1.89
C LEU A 54 2.06 -7.57 -2.14
N LEU A 55 2.91 -7.30 -1.14
CA LEU A 55 4.34 -7.55 -1.26
C LEU A 55 4.66 -9.04 -1.41
N GLU A 56 3.86 -9.89 -0.78
CA GLU A 56 4.05 -11.33 -0.86
C GLU A 56 3.48 -11.94 -2.14
N GLY A 57 2.83 -11.14 -2.95
CA GLY A 57 2.28 -11.60 -4.22
C GLY A 57 0.93 -12.28 -4.13
N ASN A 58 0.23 -12.07 -3.06
CA ASN A 58 -1.10 -12.66 -2.86
C ASN A 58 -2.21 -11.76 -3.39
#